data_4493b9ed55b3c61efa5f9f76d8f38e1b
#
_entry.id   4493b9ed55b3c61efa5f9f76d8f38e1b
#
_cell.length_a   1.000
_cell.length_b   1.000
_cell.length_c   1.000
_cell.angle_alpha   90.00
_cell.angle_beta   90.00
_cell.angle_gamma   90.00
#
_symmetry.space_group_name_H-M   'P 1'
#
loop_
_entity.id
_entity.type
_entity.pdbx_description
1 polymer ?
#
loop_
_entity_poly.entity_id
_entity_poly.type
_entity_poly.pdbx_seq_one_letter_code
_entity_poly.pdbx_strand_id
1 'polypeptide(L)'
;MEKEAPLKAMLLPPDRKWIVAVAKELASEIKAGRASAGVVVVQNAAAAMIYLNRCPTLRAVVATCLEAVEQGLQQVAANVLIIEHPHKTLPQVKNMLGRFVRGGRRELPEEVRRHLQELATCG
;
A
#
# COMPACT_ATOMS: atom_id res chain seq x y z
N MET A 1 -4.15 24.34 6.59
CA MET A 1 -4.47 23.74 5.42
C MET A 1 -3.61 22.59 5.12
N GLU A 2 -4.26 21.53 4.80
CA GLU A 2 -3.54 20.37 4.62
C GLU A 2 -2.98 20.29 3.28
N LYS A 3 -1.75 19.89 3.15
CA LYS A 3 -1.16 19.69 1.90
C LYS A 3 -1.44 18.32 1.45
N GLU A 4 -1.86 18.21 0.23
CA GLU A 4 -2.00 16.91 -0.34
C GLU A 4 -0.63 16.37 -0.59
N ALA A 5 -0.45 15.10 -0.31
CA ALA A 5 0.81 14.45 -0.61
C ALA A 5 1.00 14.47 -2.11
N PRO A 6 2.18 14.79 -2.60
CA PRO A 6 2.41 14.77 -4.03
C PRO A 6 2.31 13.36 -4.55
N LEU A 7 1.62 13.24 -5.68
CA LEU A 7 1.51 11.96 -6.36
C LEU A 7 2.62 11.86 -7.37
N LYS A 8 3.37 10.78 -7.28
CA LYS A 8 4.45 10.54 -8.19
C LYS A 8 4.13 9.31 -9.01
N ALA A 9 3.98 9.50 -10.30
CA ALA A 9 3.70 8.38 -11.18
C ALA A 9 5.01 7.73 -11.57
N MET A 10 5.02 6.41 -11.64
CA MET A 10 6.17 5.66 -12.07
C MET A 10 5.80 4.86 -13.29
N LEU A 11 6.68 4.89 -14.29
CA LEU A 11 6.50 4.05 -15.44
C LEU A 11 6.88 2.64 -15.07
N LEU A 12 5.98 1.71 -15.38
CA LEU A 12 6.19 0.32 -15.03
C LEU A 12 6.68 -0.45 -16.24
N PRO A 13 7.72 -1.26 -16.08
CA PRO A 13 8.15 -2.14 -17.17
C PRO A 13 7.06 -3.15 -17.48
N PRO A 14 7.02 -3.68 -18.68
CA PRO A 14 5.95 -4.62 -19.07
C PRO A 14 6.11 -6.01 -18.49
N ASP A 15 7.22 -6.33 -17.86
CA ASP A 15 7.42 -7.68 -17.33
C ASP A 15 7.18 -7.71 -15.83
N ARG A 16 7.28 -8.90 -15.25
CA ARG A 16 6.96 -9.06 -13.83
C ARG A 16 8.00 -8.49 -12.89
N LYS A 17 9.13 -8.10 -13.40
CA LYS A 17 10.17 -7.53 -12.55
C LYS A 17 9.81 -6.17 -12.02
N TRP A 18 8.81 -5.53 -12.63
CA TRP A 18 8.44 -4.18 -12.20
C TRP A 18 8.00 -4.16 -10.74
N ILE A 19 7.34 -5.24 -10.28
CA ILE A 19 6.84 -5.20 -8.91
C ILE A 19 7.99 -5.20 -7.89
N VAL A 20 9.10 -5.84 -8.22
CA VAL A 20 10.27 -5.81 -7.35
C VAL A 20 10.84 -4.40 -7.30
N ALA A 21 10.95 -3.75 -8.45
CA ALA A 21 11.45 -2.39 -8.50
C ALA A 21 10.54 -1.43 -7.76
N VAL A 22 9.22 -1.59 -7.93
CA VAL A 22 8.25 -0.74 -7.25
C VAL A 22 8.34 -0.94 -5.73
N ALA A 23 8.45 -2.19 -5.28
CA ALA A 23 8.54 -2.44 -3.85
C ALA A 23 9.77 -1.76 -3.25
N LYS A 24 10.90 -1.86 -3.93
CA LYS A 24 12.13 -1.22 -3.45
C LYS A 24 12.00 0.30 -3.45
N GLU A 25 11.41 0.84 -4.49
CA GLU A 25 11.28 2.29 -4.60
C GLU A 25 10.32 2.82 -3.54
N LEU A 26 9.17 2.17 -3.36
CA LEU A 26 8.22 2.61 -2.35
C LEU A 26 8.81 2.51 -0.95
N ALA A 27 9.49 1.40 -0.67
CA ALA A 27 10.09 1.24 0.64
C ALA A 27 11.14 2.32 0.91
N SER A 28 11.91 2.64 -0.11
CA SER A 28 12.93 3.67 0.02
C SER A 28 12.31 5.04 0.27
N GLU A 29 11.27 5.38 -0.49
CA GLU A 29 10.62 6.68 -0.34
C GLU A 29 9.95 6.82 1.02
N ILE A 30 9.29 5.77 1.47
CA ILE A 30 8.59 5.83 2.75
C ILE A 30 9.58 5.83 3.91
N LYS A 31 10.62 5.01 3.82
CA LYS A 31 11.60 4.95 4.87
C LYS A 31 12.35 6.26 5.03
N ALA A 32 12.62 6.93 3.92
CA ALA A 32 13.32 8.21 3.95
C ALA A 32 12.42 9.37 4.33
N GLY A 33 11.12 9.14 4.44
CA GLY A 33 10.20 10.21 4.80
C GLY A 33 9.77 11.08 3.64
N ARG A 34 10.14 10.73 2.42
CA ARG A 34 9.75 11.52 1.25
C ARG A 34 8.31 11.23 0.85
N ALA A 35 7.78 10.09 1.24
CA ALA A 35 6.39 9.74 1.02
C ALA A 35 5.87 9.09 2.28
N SER A 36 4.57 9.23 2.54
CA SER A 36 3.95 8.55 3.68
C SER A 36 3.14 7.35 3.24
N ALA A 37 2.83 7.23 1.97
CA ALA A 37 2.00 6.15 1.46
C ALA A 37 2.21 6.00 -0.03
N GLY A 38 1.76 4.88 -0.57
CA GLY A 38 1.84 4.62 -2.00
C GLY A 38 0.59 3.94 -2.50
N VAL A 39 0.33 4.08 -3.79
CA VAL A 39 -0.79 3.41 -4.43
C VAL A 39 -0.24 2.71 -5.66
N VAL A 40 -0.58 1.43 -5.81
CA VAL A 40 -0.13 0.63 -6.92
C VAL A 40 -1.35 0.13 -7.67
N VAL A 41 -1.43 0.42 -8.97
CA VAL A 41 -2.54 -0.01 -9.80
C VAL A 41 -2.05 -1.16 -10.65
N VAL A 42 -2.70 -2.30 -10.50
CA VAL A 42 -2.23 -3.53 -11.15
C VAL A 42 -3.38 -4.23 -11.83
N GLN A 43 -3.04 -5.19 -12.67
CA GLN A 43 -4.02 -6.03 -13.31
C GLN A 43 -4.42 -7.18 -12.41
N ASN A 44 -3.46 -7.74 -11.65
CA ASN A 44 -3.69 -8.82 -10.72
C ASN A 44 -3.02 -8.49 -9.41
N ALA A 45 -3.79 -8.53 -8.33
CA ALA A 45 -3.28 -8.09 -7.03
C ALA A 45 -2.50 -9.15 -6.27
N ALA A 46 -2.67 -10.43 -6.63
CA ALA A 46 -2.13 -11.49 -5.80
C ALA A 46 -0.62 -11.41 -5.63
N ALA A 47 0.11 -11.33 -6.74
CA ALA A 47 1.56 -11.26 -6.67
C ALA A 47 2.02 -9.97 -6.05
N ALA A 48 1.35 -8.86 -6.39
CA ALA A 48 1.72 -7.56 -5.85
C ALA A 48 1.62 -7.56 -4.33
N MET A 49 0.56 -8.16 -3.80
CA MET A 49 0.36 -8.20 -2.37
C MET A 49 1.49 -8.94 -1.66
N ILE A 50 1.88 -10.09 -2.21
CA ILE A 50 2.93 -10.88 -1.59
C ILE A 50 4.28 -10.17 -1.67
N TYR A 51 4.62 -9.64 -2.85
CA TYR A 51 5.91 -8.99 -3.03
C TYR A 51 6.03 -7.73 -2.19
N LEU A 52 5.01 -6.90 -2.20
CA LEU A 52 5.06 -5.64 -1.46
C LEU A 52 5.18 -5.90 0.04
N ASN A 53 4.45 -6.87 0.55
CA ASN A 53 4.45 -7.13 1.99
C ASN A 53 5.69 -7.86 2.47
N ARG A 54 6.56 -8.28 1.56
CA ARG A 54 7.84 -8.83 1.99
C ARG A 54 8.79 -7.73 2.47
N CYS A 55 8.57 -6.50 2.06
CA CYS A 55 9.37 -5.39 2.56
C CYS A 55 8.83 -4.97 3.93
N PRO A 56 9.65 -5.01 4.97
CA PRO A 56 9.13 -4.71 6.32
C PRO A 56 8.56 -3.30 6.46
N THR A 57 9.00 -2.36 5.62
CA THR A 57 8.50 -1.01 5.66
C THR A 57 7.09 -0.90 5.10
N LEU A 58 6.68 -1.84 4.27
CA LEU A 58 5.42 -1.74 3.54
C LEU A 58 4.34 -2.59 4.19
N ARG A 59 3.15 -2.00 4.31
CA ARG A 59 1.96 -2.71 4.77
C ARG A 59 0.90 -2.46 3.72
N ALA A 60 0.79 -3.40 2.79
CA ALA A 60 -0.06 -3.25 1.61
C ALA A 60 -1.36 -4.01 1.78
N VAL A 61 -2.45 -3.36 1.44
CA VAL A 61 -3.77 -3.98 1.45
C VAL A 61 -4.40 -3.80 0.07
N VAL A 62 -5.28 -4.72 -0.28
CA VAL A 62 -5.96 -4.69 -1.57
C VAL A 62 -7.26 -3.93 -1.42
N ALA A 63 -7.51 -3.01 -2.34
CA ALA A 63 -8.72 -2.20 -2.34
C ALA A 63 -9.89 -2.99 -2.92
N THR A 64 -10.42 -3.93 -2.15
CA THR A 64 -11.55 -4.72 -2.60
C THR A 64 -12.86 -3.94 -2.44
N CYS A 65 -12.98 -3.17 -1.37
CA CYS A 65 -14.12 -2.32 -1.13
C CYS A 65 -13.71 -1.24 -0.14
N LEU A 66 -14.56 -0.24 0.02
CA LEU A 66 -14.25 0.87 0.91
C LEU A 66 -13.99 0.40 2.33
N GLU A 67 -14.80 -0.55 2.78
CA GLU A 67 -14.68 -1.07 4.12
C GLU A 67 -13.32 -1.75 4.34
N ALA A 68 -12.83 -2.48 3.34
CA ALA A 68 -11.53 -3.12 3.44
C ALA A 68 -10.42 -2.09 3.56
N VAL A 69 -10.54 -0.97 2.86
CA VAL A 69 -9.57 0.11 2.97
C VAL A 69 -9.58 0.68 4.38
N GLU A 70 -10.76 0.91 4.92
CA GLU A 70 -10.88 1.47 6.26
C GLU A 70 -10.30 0.53 7.32
N GLN A 71 -10.56 -0.76 7.17
CA GLN A 71 -10.02 -1.72 8.11
C GLN A 71 -8.50 -1.80 8.02
N GLY A 72 -7.97 -1.74 6.79
CA GLY A 72 -6.53 -1.74 6.62
C GLY A 72 -5.86 -0.56 7.30
N LEU A 73 -6.47 0.62 7.15
CA LEU A 73 -5.94 1.82 7.80
C LEU A 73 -5.99 1.69 9.32
N GLN A 74 -7.09 1.18 9.82
CA GLN A 74 -7.31 1.14 11.25
C GLN A 74 -6.54 0.03 11.95
N GLN A 75 -6.50 -1.15 11.35
CA GLN A 75 -5.96 -2.31 12.04
C GLN A 75 -4.47 -2.51 11.83
N VAL A 76 -3.96 -2.17 10.66
CA VAL A 76 -2.53 -2.40 10.39
C VAL A 76 -1.81 -1.17 9.88
N ALA A 77 -2.43 -0.02 9.99
CA ALA A 77 -1.82 1.24 9.54
C ALA A 77 -1.28 1.08 8.13
N ALA A 78 -2.13 0.59 7.22
CA ALA A 78 -1.72 0.32 5.85
C ALA A 78 -1.11 1.57 5.22
N ASN A 79 0.02 1.40 4.55
CA ASN A 79 0.67 2.50 3.86
C ASN A 79 0.81 2.26 2.36
N VAL A 80 0.30 1.15 1.85
CA VAL A 80 0.24 0.92 0.41
C VAL A 80 -1.13 0.38 0.07
N LEU A 81 -1.75 0.96 -0.95
CA LEU A 81 -3.04 0.50 -1.43
C LEU A 81 -2.84 -0.12 -2.81
N ILE A 82 -3.30 -1.35 -2.98
CA ILE A 82 -3.21 -2.05 -4.26
C ILE A 82 -4.59 -2.01 -4.91
N ILE A 83 -4.68 -1.44 -6.10
CA ILE A 83 -5.92 -1.34 -6.85
C ILE A 83 -5.86 -2.27 -8.05
N GLU A 84 -6.82 -3.18 -8.12
CA GLU A 84 -6.93 -4.12 -9.24
C GLU A 84 -7.91 -3.53 -10.23
N HIS A 85 -7.39 -2.80 -11.19
CA HIS A 85 -8.22 -1.94 -12.03
C HIS A 85 -9.25 -2.67 -12.90
N PRO A 86 -9.03 -3.90 -13.37
CA PRO A 86 -10.05 -4.52 -14.24
C PRO A 86 -11.34 -4.84 -13.53
N HIS A 87 -11.34 -4.84 -12.20
CA HIS A 87 -12.52 -5.25 -11.45
C HIS A 87 -13.19 -4.11 -10.70
N LYS A 88 -12.83 -2.86 -11.03
CA LYS A 88 -13.38 -1.72 -10.33
C LYS A 88 -13.82 -0.65 -11.32
N THR A 89 -14.92 0.01 -10.99
CA THR A 89 -15.34 1.16 -11.76
C THR A 89 -14.57 2.39 -11.31
N LEU A 90 -14.56 3.40 -12.15
CA LEU A 90 -13.85 4.63 -11.80
C LEU A 90 -14.38 5.27 -10.52
N PRO A 91 -15.71 5.36 -10.29
CA PRO A 91 -16.19 5.92 -9.02
C PRO A 91 -15.74 5.10 -7.82
N GLN A 92 -15.68 3.77 -7.93
CA GLN A 92 -15.19 2.95 -6.83
C GLN A 92 -13.73 3.25 -6.53
N VAL A 93 -12.91 3.36 -7.57
CA VAL A 93 -11.49 3.67 -7.39
C VAL A 93 -11.34 5.04 -6.74
N LYS A 94 -12.10 6.02 -7.18
CA LYS A 94 -12.01 7.36 -6.61
C LYS A 94 -12.37 7.37 -5.14
N ASN A 95 -13.44 6.66 -4.78
CA ASN A 95 -13.86 6.63 -3.38
C ASN A 95 -12.81 5.99 -2.49
N MET A 96 -12.29 4.85 -2.91
CA MET A 96 -11.30 4.13 -2.11
C MET A 96 -10.00 4.88 -2.03
N LEU A 97 -9.56 5.46 -3.14
CA LEU A 97 -8.33 6.23 -3.16
C LEU A 97 -8.45 7.47 -2.28
N GLY A 98 -9.58 8.17 -2.37
CA GLY A 98 -9.81 9.33 -1.54
C GLY A 98 -9.81 9.00 -0.07
N ARG A 99 -10.44 7.89 0.31
CA ARG A 99 -10.45 7.48 1.69
C ARG A 99 -9.05 7.15 2.18
N PHE A 100 -8.28 6.43 1.37
CA PHE A 100 -6.93 6.04 1.73
C PHE A 100 -6.04 7.26 1.94
N VAL A 101 -6.11 8.21 1.03
CA VAL A 101 -5.28 9.42 1.13
C VAL A 101 -5.67 10.25 2.34
N ARG A 102 -6.98 10.39 2.60
CA ARG A 102 -7.44 11.17 3.75
C ARG A 102 -7.20 10.48 5.06
N GLY A 103 -7.06 9.15 5.04
CA GLY A 103 -6.85 8.40 6.25
C GLY A 103 -5.60 8.79 7.00
N GLY A 104 -4.64 9.33 6.27
CA GLY A 104 -3.40 9.75 6.88
C GLY A 104 -2.60 8.56 7.39
N ARG A 105 -1.42 8.88 7.90
CA ARG A 105 -0.58 7.84 8.42
C ARG A 105 -0.82 7.68 9.90
N ARG A 106 -0.99 6.47 10.34
CA ARG A 106 -1.10 6.16 11.75
C ARG A 106 0.05 5.28 12.13
N GLU A 107 0.37 5.33 13.40
CA GLU A 107 1.39 4.43 13.88
C GLU A 107 0.85 3.03 13.93
N LEU A 108 1.70 2.07 13.64
CA LEU A 108 1.34 0.68 13.72
C LEU A 108 1.05 0.32 15.16
N PRO A 109 -0.09 -0.32 15.46
CA PRO A 109 -0.37 -0.75 16.82
C PRO A 109 0.74 -1.64 17.34
N GLU A 110 1.08 -1.46 18.62
CA GLU A 110 2.21 -2.19 19.20
C GLU A 110 2.01 -3.70 19.14
N GLU A 111 0.79 -4.15 19.34
CA GLU A 111 0.51 -5.57 19.27
C GLU A 111 0.78 -6.13 17.89
N VAL A 112 0.37 -5.39 16.85
CA VAL A 112 0.61 -5.82 15.48
C VAL A 112 2.10 -5.79 15.18
N ARG A 113 2.80 -4.77 15.66
CA ARG A 113 4.25 -4.68 15.45
C ARG A 113 4.95 -5.91 16.03
N ARG A 114 4.57 -6.31 17.23
CA ARG A 114 5.18 -7.48 17.85
C ARG A 114 4.90 -8.74 17.06
N HIS A 115 3.66 -8.88 16.59
CA HIS A 115 3.30 -10.05 15.79
C HIS A 115 4.09 -10.09 14.49
N LEU A 116 4.26 -8.95 13.84
CA LEU A 116 5.01 -8.91 12.60
C LEU A 116 6.48 -9.24 12.82
N GLN A 117 7.05 -8.78 13.93
CA GLN A 117 8.43 -9.10 14.26
C GLN A 117 8.60 -10.60 14.52
N GLU A 118 7.65 -11.17 15.22
CA GLU A 118 7.68 -12.59 15.49
C GLU A 118 7.59 -13.39 14.21
N LEU A 119 6.72 -13.00 13.30
CA LEU A 119 6.55 -13.68 12.04
C LEU A 119 7.74 -13.49 11.10
N ALA A 120 8.51 -12.44 11.29
CA ALA A 120 9.67 -12.20 10.45
C ALA A 120 10.73 -13.28 10.62
N THR A 121 10.73 -13.96 11.75
CA THR A 121 11.68 -15.04 11.98
C THR A 121 11.09 -16.41 11.69
N CYS A 122 9.86 -16.44 11.19
CA CYS A 122 9.18 -17.68 10.88
C CYS A 122 9.77 -18.29 9.62
N GLY A 123 10.21 -19.48 9.73
CA GLY A 123 10.70 -20.19 8.58
C GLY A 123 12.00 -19.66 8.03
#